data_897231197072270da611848300f720b5
#
_entry.id   897231197072270da611848300f720b5
#
_cell.length_a   1.000
_cell.length_b   1.000
_cell.length_c   1.000
_cell.angle_alpha   90.00
_cell.angle_beta   90.00
_cell.angle_gamma   90.00
#
_symmetry.space_group_name_H-M   'P 1'
#
loop_
_entity.id
_entity.type
_entity.pdbx_description
1 polymer ?
#
loop_
_entity_poly.entity_id
_entity_poly.type
_entity_poly.pdbx_seq_one_letter_code
_entity_poly.pdbx_strand_id
1 'polypeptide(L)'
;MEKDAFIMQLRQMIEIKEKIGEMLLSVDCCPNNSLLESLFHGIGLDAKKHSEMFKGLMDRAQGINQAVEEERKTAIIETLSKVLELEWNMKTQVRNIIDKVTDEKTKKVMTTILGDIQRHEVTLGDLKEFVDSMTVEEEKVLDKIWKYSIKFDDDDEEA
;
A
#
# COMPACT_ATOMS: atom_id res chain seq x y z
N MET A 1 6.06 23.74 -7.78
CA MET A 1 7.00 22.91 -8.58
C MET A 1 6.46 22.85 -9.98
N GLU A 2 7.27 23.08 -10.99
CA GLU A 2 6.85 22.99 -12.39
C GLU A 2 6.52 21.54 -12.77
N LYS A 3 5.52 21.35 -13.64
CA LYS A 3 5.01 20.02 -14.04
C LYS A 3 6.12 19.08 -14.55
N ASP A 4 6.99 19.60 -15.40
CA ASP A 4 8.08 18.81 -16.00
C ASP A 4 9.12 18.37 -14.95
N ALA A 5 9.43 19.24 -14.01
CA ALA A 5 10.32 18.90 -12.88
C ALA A 5 9.71 17.80 -12.01
N PHE A 6 8.39 17.85 -11.77
CA PHE A 6 7.68 16.80 -11.01
C PHE A 6 7.72 15.45 -11.73
N ILE A 7 7.41 15.43 -13.02
CA ILE A 7 7.45 14.20 -13.83
C ILE A 7 8.86 13.60 -13.84
N MET A 8 9.90 14.44 -13.94
CA MET A 8 11.29 13.99 -13.91
C MET A 8 11.64 13.35 -12.54
N GLN A 9 11.20 13.95 -11.44
CA GLN A 9 11.40 13.37 -10.10
C GLN A 9 10.67 12.05 -9.94
N LEU A 10 9.41 11.92 -10.42
CA LEU A 10 8.67 10.67 -10.38
C LEU A 10 9.40 9.56 -11.14
N ARG A 11 9.96 9.84 -12.33
CA ARG A 11 10.77 8.86 -13.08
C ARG A 11 11.96 8.35 -12.27
N GLN A 12 12.70 9.26 -11.64
CA GLN A 12 13.83 8.86 -10.80
C GLN A 12 13.40 7.98 -9.61
N MET A 13 12.28 8.32 -8.96
CA MET A 13 11.73 7.50 -7.86
C MET A 13 11.27 6.12 -8.34
N ILE A 14 10.65 6.02 -9.51
CA ILE A 14 10.28 4.74 -10.14
C ILE A 14 11.51 3.87 -10.33
N GLU A 15 12.55 4.38 -11.01
CA GLU A 15 13.79 3.65 -11.28
C GLU A 15 14.47 3.16 -9.99
N ILE A 16 14.52 4.00 -8.95
CA ILE A 16 15.09 3.64 -7.65
C ILE A 16 14.27 2.52 -7.01
N LYS A 17 12.94 2.62 -6.98
CA LYS A 17 12.06 1.63 -6.38
C LYS A 17 12.07 0.30 -7.13
N GLU A 18 12.12 0.32 -8.45
CA GLU A 18 12.28 -0.89 -9.27
C GLU A 18 13.60 -1.60 -8.96
N LYS A 19 14.71 -0.85 -8.89
CA LYS A 19 16.02 -1.39 -8.55
C LYS A 19 16.05 -1.99 -7.13
N ILE A 20 15.46 -1.31 -6.14
CA ILE A 20 15.35 -1.84 -4.77
C ILE A 20 14.54 -3.15 -4.79
N GLY A 21 13.41 -3.18 -5.47
CA GLY A 21 12.57 -4.36 -5.60
C GLY A 21 13.32 -5.54 -6.24
N GLU A 22 14.00 -5.29 -7.35
CA GLU A 22 14.81 -6.32 -8.03
C GLU A 22 15.92 -6.86 -7.13
N MET A 23 16.67 -5.99 -6.48
CA MET A 23 17.76 -6.40 -5.58
C MET A 23 17.25 -7.27 -4.44
N LEU A 24 16.14 -6.88 -3.77
CA LEU A 24 15.61 -7.61 -2.62
C LEU A 24 14.92 -8.93 -3.01
N LEU A 25 14.24 -8.97 -4.15
CA LEU A 25 13.57 -10.17 -4.65
C LEU A 25 14.57 -11.20 -5.25
N SER A 26 15.77 -10.76 -5.64
CA SER A 26 16.84 -11.64 -6.16
C SER A 26 17.80 -12.13 -5.08
N VAL A 27 17.64 -11.70 -3.83
CA VAL A 27 18.52 -12.10 -2.74
C VAL A 27 18.29 -13.56 -2.38
N ASP A 28 19.27 -14.41 -2.66
CA ASP A 28 19.37 -15.79 -2.17
C ASP A 28 20.31 -15.82 -0.95
N CYS A 29 19.95 -15.07 0.08
CA CYS A 29 20.83 -14.92 1.24
C CYS A 29 20.65 -15.99 2.31
N CYS A 30 19.54 -16.71 2.33
CA CYS A 30 19.15 -17.45 3.52
C CYS A 30 18.42 -18.77 3.19
N PRO A 31 19.03 -19.73 2.45
CA PRO A 31 18.35 -20.94 1.98
C PRO A 31 17.78 -21.81 3.12
N ASN A 32 18.14 -21.54 4.37
CA ASN A 32 17.66 -22.27 5.53
C ASN A 32 16.87 -21.38 6.54
N ASN A 33 16.52 -20.15 6.15
CA ASN A 33 15.76 -19.23 7.01
C ASN A 33 14.63 -18.56 6.21
N SER A 34 13.54 -19.30 6.05
CA SER A 34 12.35 -18.87 5.30
C SER A 34 11.73 -17.59 5.85
N LEU A 35 11.82 -17.34 7.15
CA LEU A 35 11.31 -16.11 7.75
C LEU A 35 12.11 -14.89 7.28
N LEU A 36 13.45 -14.97 7.30
CA LEU A 36 14.29 -13.88 6.85
C LEU A 36 14.13 -13.63 5.34
N GLU A 37 14.05 -14.70 4.55
CA GLU A 37 13.75 -14.63 3.11
C GLU A 37 12.40 -13.93 2.86
N SER A 38 11.35 -14.31 3.59
CA SER A 38 10.02 -13.68 3.48
C SER A 38 10.04 -12.19 3.82
N LEU A 39 10.86 -11.76 4.78
CA LEU A 39 11.00 -10.34 5.12
C LEU A 39 11.68 -9.55 3.99
N PHE A 40 12.73 -10.09 3.36
CA PHE A 40 13.35 -9.45 2.18
C PHE A 40 12.36 -9.37 1.02
N HIS A 41 11.66 -10.45 0.72
CA HIS A 41 10.64 -10.46 -0.32
C HIS A 41 9.51 -9.47 -0.03
N GLY A 42 9.04 -9.38 1.22
CA GLY A 42 8.02 -8.42 1.62
C GLY A 42 8.43 -6.98 1.31
N ILE A 43 9.63 -6.57 1.71
CA ILE A 43 10.17 -5.23 1.43
C ILE A 43 10.35 -5.02 -0.09
N GLY A 44 10.80 -6.04 -0.82
CA GLY A 44 10.94 -5.99 -2.28
C GLY A 44 9.60 -5.78 -3.00
N LEU A 45 8.53 -6.45 -2.54
CA LEU A 45 7.17 -6.26 -3.05
C LEU A 45 6.61 -4.87 -2.70
N ASP A 46 6.90 -4.34 -1.51
CA ASP A 46 6.54 -2.96 -1.15
C ASP A 46 7.25 -1.93 -2.04
N ALA A 47 8.51 -2.16 -2.38
CA ALA A 47 9.21 -1.30 -3.33
C ALA A 47 8.54 -1.32 -4.71
N LYS A 48 8.12 -2.48 -5.22
CA LYS A 48 7.37 -2.60 -6.48
C LYS A 48 6.01 -1.90 -6.39
N LYS A 49 5.27 -2.09 -5.31
CA LYS A 49 4.00 -1.37 -5.06
C LYS A 49 4.18 0.14 -5.17
N HIS A 50 5.21 0.70 -4.52
CA HIS A 50 5.50 2.13 -4.59
C HIS A 50 5.87 2.59 -6.00
N SER A 51 6.62 1.76 -6.77
CA SER A 51 6.91 2.07 -8.18
C SER A 51 5.63 2.22 -9.01
N GLU A 52 4.67 1.28 -8.85
CA GLU A 52 3.38 1.34 -9.55
C GLU A 52 2.55 2.58 -9.15
N MET A 53 2.57 2.96 -7.87
CA MET A 53 1.91 4.18 -7.40
C MET A 53 2.54 5.44 -8.02
N PHE A 54 3.87 5.52 -8.13
CA PHE A 54 4.54 6.64 -8.81
C PHE A 54 4.25 6.67 -10.31
N LYS A 55 4.11 5.52 -10.97
CA LYS A 55 3.65 5.45 -12.38
C LYS A 55 2.25 6.04 -12.53
N GLY A 56 1.31 5.65 -11.66
CA GLY A 56 -0.04 6.22 -11.66
C GLY A 56 -0.06 7.74 -11.45
N LEU A 57 0.78 8.26 -10.54
CA LEU A 57 0.94 9.71 -10.34
C LEU A 57 1.52 10.41 -11.57
N MET A 58 2.46 9.77 -12.25
CA MET A 58 3.06 10.29 -13.48
C MET A 58 2.02 10.36 -14.61
N ASP A 59 1.24 9.29 -14.80
CA ASP A 59 0.17 9.23 -15.79
C ASP A 59 -0.88 10.33 -15.54
N ARG A 60 -1.28 10.51 -14.27
CA ARG A 60 -2.15 11.62 -13.87
C ARG A 60 -1.55 12.98 -14.20
N ALA A 61 -0.28 13.21 -13.86
CA ALA A 61 0.39 14.47 -14.17
C ALA A 61 0.48 14.74 -15.67
N GLN A 62 0.52 13.69 -16.49
CA GLN A 62 0.51 13.77 -17.96
C GLN A 62 -0.89 13.93 -18.56
N GLY A 63 -1.95 13.77 -17.76
CA GLY A 63 -3.33 13.81 -18.23
C GLY A 63 -3.78 12.54 -18.96
N ILE A 64 -3.13 11.40 -18.68
CA ILE A 64 -3.42 10.10 -19.32
C ILE A 64 -4.56 9.36 -18.61
N ASN A 65 -4.92 9.76 -17.37
CA ASN A 65 -5.96 9.10 -16.60
C ASN A 65 -7.32 9.20 -17.29
N GLN A 66 -7.96 8.03 -17.44
CA GLN A 66 -9.31 7.91 -17.97
C GLN A 66 -10.30 7.71 -16.82
N ALA A 67 -11.52 8.22 -16.97
CA ALA A 67 -12.62 7.94 -16.06
C ALA A 67 -12.94 6.44 -16.03
N VAL A 68 -13.29 5.92 -14.87
CA VAL A 68 -13.77 4.54 -14.74
C VAL A 68 -15.18 4.45 -15.31
N GLU A 69 -15.39 3.51 -16.24
CA GLU A 69 -16.71 3.24 -16.80
C GLU A 69 -17.68 2.80 -15.71
N GLU A 70 -18.93 3.26 -15.75
CA GLU A 70 -19.95 2.99 -14.72
C GLU A 70 -20.19 1.49 -14.51
N GLU A 71 -20.14 0.70 -15.59
CA GLU A 71 -20.29 -0.75 -15.52
C GLU A 71 -19.17 -1.42 -14.71
N ARG A 72 -17.95 -0.90 -14.78
CA ARG A 72 -16.79 -1.40 -14.00
C ARG A 72 -16.82 -0.95 -12.54
N LYS A 73 -17.44 0.18 -12.27
CA LYS A 73 -17.52 0.79 -10.94
C LYS A 73 -18.19 -0.15 -9.94
N THR A 74 -19.34 -0.72 -10.29
CA THR A 74 -20.05 -1.69 -9.44
C THR A 74 -19.18 -2.91 -9.12
N ALA A 75 -18.53 -3.49 -10.13
CA ALA A 75 -17.65 -4.65 -9.94
C ALA A 75 -16.44 -4.34 -9.04
N ILE A 76 -15.87 -3.12 -9.15
CA ILE A 76 -14.78 -2.67 -8.29
C ILE A 76 -15.27 -2.54 -6.84
N ILE A 77 -16.42 -1.89 -6.61
CA ILE A 77 -17.00 -1.70 -5.27
C ILE A 77 -17.31 -3.04 -4.59
N GLU A 78 -17.88 -3.99 -5.33
CA GLU A 78 -18.14 -5.35 -4.84
C GLU A 78 -16.83 -6.06 -4.47
N THR A 79 -15.80 -5.95 -5.31
CA THR A 79 -14.48 -6.54 -5.04
C THR A 79 -13.85 -5.94 -3.80
N LEU A 80 -13.82 -4.61 -3.69
CA LEU A 80 -13.27 -3.90 -2.52
C LEU A 80 -14.01 -4.29 -1.24
N SER A 81 -15.33 -4.44 -1.30
CA SER A 81 -16.15 -4.87 -0.15
C SER A 81 -15.79 -6.27 0.34
N LYS A 82 -15.59 -7.22 -0.58
CA LYS A 82 -15.16 -8.60 -0.26
C LYS A 82 -13.75 -8.63 0.32
N VAL A 83 -12.83 -7.84 -0.25
CA VAL A 83 -11.45 -7.77 0.26
C VAL A 83 -11.43 -7.16 1.67
N LEU A 84 -12.20 -6.09 1.93
CA LEU A 84 -12.34 -5.50 3.26
C LEU A 84 -12.85 -6.51 4.30
N GLU A 85 -13.83 -7.34 3.94
CA GLU A 85 -14.32 -8.41 4.82
C GLU A 85 -13.21 -9.43 5.14
N LEU A 86 -12.42 -9.83 4.15
CA LEU A 86 -11.30 -10.74 4.32
C LEU A 86 -10.21 -10.15 5.21
N GLU A 87 -9.84 -8.88 5.02
CA GLU A 87 -8.86 -8.17 5.86
C GLU A 87 -9.35 -8.06 7.31
N TRP A 88 -10.63 -7.75 7.52
CA TRP A 88 -11.21 -7.70 8.87
C TRP A 88 -11.16 -9.08 9.57
N ASN A 89 -11.49 -10.15 8.84
CA ASN A 89 -11.40 -11.52 9.36
C ASN A 89 -9.94 -11.89 9.69
N MET A 90 -8.99 -11.56 8.81
CA MET A 90 -7.56 -11.78 9.02
C MET A 90 -7.05 -11.01 10.24
N LYS A 91 -7.41 -9.74 10.38
CA LYS A 91 -7.06 -8.91 11.54
C LYS A 91 -7.49 -9.54 12.85
N THR A 92 -8.72 -10.06 12.90
CA THR A 92 -9.25 -10.74 14.09
C THR A 92 -8.46 -11.99 14.42
N GLN A 93 -8.12 -12.80 13.40
CA GLN A 93 -7.33 -14.03 13.61
C GLN A 93 -5.90 -13.70 14.08
N VAL A 94 -5.24 -12.73 13.47
CA VAL A 94 -3.87 -12.31 13.82
C VAL A 94 -3.84 -11.80 15.26
N ARG A 95 -4.78 -10.96 15.70
CA ARG A 95 -4.89 -10.51 17.10
C ARG A 95 -5.00 -11.67 18.07
N ASN A 96 -5.90 -12.62 17.79
CA ASN A 96 -6.12 -13.80 18.64
C ASN A 96 -4.87 -14.69 18.77
N ILE A 97 -4.00 -14.69 17.77
CA ILE A 97 -2.74 -15.45 17.78
C ILE A 97 -1.66 -14.67 18.53
N ILE A 98 -1.50 -13.37 18.30
CA ILE A 98 -0.49 -12.53 18.95
C ILE A 98 -0.56 -12.66 20.47
N ASP A 99 -1.76 -12.69 21.06
CA ASP A 99 -1.97 -12.80 22.49
C ASP A 99 -1.50 -14.15 23.08
N LYS A 100 -1.35 -15.18 22.25
CA LYS A 100 -0.95 -16.54 22.63
C LYS A 100 0.52 -16.85 22.31
N VAL A 101 1.16 -16.02 21.48
CA VAL A 101 2.56 -16.22 21.09
C VAL A 101 3.47 -15.75 22.23
N THR A 102 4.36 -16.64 22.65
CA THR A 102 5.36 -16.38 23.70
C THR A 102 6.72 -15.99 23.16
N ASP A 103 7.02 -16.36 21.91
CA ASP A 103 8.27 -15.97 21.24
C ASP A 103 8.22 -14.53 20.77
N GLU A 104 9.07 -13.68 21.33
CA GLU A 104 9.11 -12.25 21.05
C GLU A 104 9.41 -11.91 19.59
N LYS A 105 10.23 -12.71 18.89
CA LYS A 105 10.54 -12.47 17.47
C LYS A 105 9.31 -12.74 16.60
N THR A 106 8.64 -13.86 16.83
CA THR A 106 7.39 -14.20 16.16
C THR A 106 6.32 -13.15 16.45
N LYS A 107 6.18 -12.73 17.71
CA LYS A 107 5.23 -11.70 18.12
C LYS A 107 5.49 -10.38 17.39
N LYS A 108 6.75 -9.96 17.27
CA LYS A 108 7.13 -8.73 16.54
C LYS A 108 6.74 -8.81 15.06
N VAL A 109 7.03 -9.93 14.39
CA VAL A 109 6.65 -10.11 12.98
C VAL A 109 5.13 -10.07 12.81
N MET A 110 4.39 -10.76 13.66
CA MET A 110 2.92 -10.75 13.62
C MET A 110 2.33 -9.37 13.91
N THR A 111 2.95 -8.59 14.79
CA THR A 111 2.55 -7.19 15.04
C THR A 111 2.77 -6.31 13.80
N THR A 112 3.87 -6.52 13.07
CA THR A 112 4.10 -5.83 11.79
C THR A 112 3.01 -6.19 10.78
N ILE A 113 2.70 -7.48 10.61
CA ILE A 113 1.61 -7.94 9.73
C ILE A 113 0.27 -7.30 10.12
N LEU A 114 -0.02 -7.23 11.42
CA LEU A 114 -1.24 -6.59 11.92
C LEU A 114 -1.30 -5.09 11.52
N GLY A 115 -0.18 -4.39 11.62
CA GLY A 115 -0.07 -3.00 11.17
C GLY A 115 -0.33 -2.85 9.67
N ASP A 116 0.21 -3.77 8.86
CA ASP A 116 -0.03 -3.78 7.40
C ASP A 116 -1.52 -4.01 7.08
N ILE A 117 -2.17 -4.97 7.72
CA ILE A 117 -3.60 -5.24 7.57
C ILE A 117 -4.43 -3.99 7.92
N GLN A 118 -4.09 -3.29 9.00
CA GLN A 118 -4.80 -2.06 9.39
C GLN A 118 -4.63 -0.95 8.37
N ARG A 119 -3.43 -0.77 7.80
CA ARG A 119 -3.19 0.19 6.71
C ARG A 119 -3.97 -0.19 5.44
N HIS A 120 -4.03 -1.47 5.10
CA HIS A 120 -4.83 -1.97 3.97
C HIS A 120 -6.31 -1.67 4.15
N GLU A 121 -6.89 -1.92 5.35
CA GLU A 121 -8.30 -1.62 5.63
C GLU A 121 -8.62 -0.14 5.39
N VAL A 122 -7.78 0.78 5.87
CA VAL A 122 -7.97 2.21 5.66
C VAL A 122 -7.89 2.54 4.16
N THR A 123 -6.82 2.10 3.49
CA THR A 123 -6.61 2.40 2.07
C THR A 123 -7.73 1.83 1.19
N LEU A 124 -8.19 0.60 1.47
CA LEU A 124 -9.28 -0.03 0.72
C LEU A 124 -10.63 0.66 0.97
N GLY A 125 -10.85 1.13 2.21
CA GLY A 125 -12.04 1.92 2.55
C GLY A 125 -12.07 3.24 1.79
N ASP A 126 -10.95 3.95 1.77
CA ASP A 126 -10.80 5.22 1.05
C ASP A 126 -10.93 5.01 -0.47
N LEU A 127 -10.34 3.93 -1.02
CA LEU A 127 -10.50 3.57 -2.44
C LEU A 127 -11.95 3.26 -2.80
N LYS A 128 -12.69 2.58 -1.92
CA LYS A 128 -14.10 2.29 -2.13
C LYS A 128 -14.93 3.57 -2.16
N GLU A 129 -14.73 4.47 -1.19
CA GLU A 129 -15.37 5.77 -1.15
C GLU A 129 -15.01 6.61 -2.38
N PHE A 130 -13.75 6.57 -2.81
CA PHE A 130 -13.28 7.23 -4.02
C PHE A 130 -14.02 6.73 -5.27
N VAL A 131 -14.05 5.41 -5.50
CA VAL A 131 -14.73 4.83 -6.66
C VAL A 131 -16.22 5.14 -6.64
N ASP A 132 -16.86 5.13 -5.46
CA ASP A 132 -18.28 5.44 -5.30
C ASP A 132 -18.59 6.92 -5.62
N SER A 133 -17.69 7.83 -5.25
CA SER A 133 -17.85 9.28 -5.44
C SER A 133 -17.39 9.81 -6.80
N MET A 134 -16.92 8.99 -7.70
CA MET A 134 -16.23 9.36 -8.96
C MET A 134 -17.04 10.18 -9.97
N THR A 135 -18.19 10.73 -9.61
CA THR A 135 -19.04 11.47 -10.55
C THR A 135 -18.79 12.99 -10.61
N VAL A 136 -18.16 13.64 -9.62
CA VAL A 136 -18.05 15.12 -9.61
C VAL A 136 -16.82 15.75 -8.96
N GLU A 137 -16.08 15.11 -8.05
CA GLU A 137 -15.01 15.79 -7.29
C GLU A 137 -13.72 14.96 -7.14
N GLU A 138 -13.12 14.58 -8.27
CA GLU A 138 -11.90 13.75 -8.31
C GLU A 138 -10.71 14.30 -7.51
N GLU A 139 -10.56 15.63 -7.37
CA GLU A 139 -9.42 16.23 -6.68
C GLU A 139 -9.49 16.11 -5.16
N LYS A 140 -10.65 16.30 -4.54
CA LYS A 140 -10.77 16.33 -3.07
C LYS A 140 -10.61 14.97 -2.39
N VAL A 141 -10.89 13.89 -3.10
CA VAL A 141 -10.81 12.53 -2.54
C VAL A 141 -9.40 11.99 -2.60
N LEU A 142 -8.66 12.29 -3.65
CA LEU A 142 -7.22 11.99 -3.71
C LEU A 142 -6.45 12.75 -2.62
N ASP A 143 -6.85 13.98 -2.32
CA ASP A 143 -6.26 14.74 -1.21
C ASP A 143 -6.55 14.08 0.15
N LYS A 144 -7.71 13.46 0.34
CA LYS A 144 -8.01 12.69 1.55
C LYS A 144 -7.17 11.43 1.65
N ILE A 145 -7.13 10.59 0.62
CA ILE A 145 -6.31 9.36 0.59
C ILE A 145 -4.84 9.72 0.90
N TRP A 146 -4.34 10.79 0.26
CA TRP A 146 -2.97 11.27 0.45
C TRP A 146 -2.71 11.75 1.88
N LYS A 147 -3.66 12.46 2.46
CA LYS A 147 -3.55 13.03 3.81
C LYS A 147 -3.54 11.98 4.92
N TYR A 148 -4.23 10.86 4.72
CA TYR A 148 -4.25 9.74 5.67
C TYR A 148 -3.06 8.80 5.53
N SER A 149 -2.51 8.64 4.32
CA SER A 149 -1.31 7.82 4.10
C SER A 149 -0.03 8.43 4.66
N ILE A 150 0.01 9.76 4.87
CA ILE A 150 1.20 10.49 5.36
C ILE A 150 1.20 10.66 6.90
N LYS A 151 0.08 10.48 7.59
CA LYS A 151 -0.03 10.75 9.02
C LYS A 151 0.61 9.72 9.96
N PHE A 152 1.31 8.71 9.46
CA PHE A 152 1.86 7.65 10.31
C PHE A 152 3.29 7.85 10.77
N ASP A 153 3.99 8.91 10.31
CA ASP A 153 5.40 9.13 10.68
C ASP A 153 5.64 10.30 11.65
N ASP A 154 4.60 11.06 12.04
CA ASP A 154 4.78 12.28 12.86
C ASP A 154 4.53 12.10 14.37
N ASP A 155 4.15 10.92 14.86
CA ASP A 155 3.81 10.72 16.27
C ASP A 155 4.97 10.22 17.17
N ASP A 156 6.22 10.12 16.65
CA ASP A 156 7.38 9.64 17.43
C ASP A 156 8.33 10.76 17.93
N GLU A 157 7.97 12.04 17.81
CA GLU A 157 8.78 13.15 18.36
C GLU A 157 8.07 13.91 19.49
N GLU A 158 7.56 13.23 20.54
CA GLU A 158 7.38 13.87 21.86
C GLU A 158 7.40 12.80 22.97
N ALA A 159 8.60 12.45 23.43
CA ALA A 159 8.82 11.86 24.74
C ALA A 159 10.21 12.26 25.28
#